data_bc74e88a34b6f31160af1713602c8405
#
_entry.id   bc74e88a34b6f31160af1713602c8405
#
_cell.length_a   1.000
_cell.length_b   1.000
_cell.length_c   1.000
_cell.angle_alpha   90.00
_cell.angle_beta   90.00
_cell.angle_gamma   90.00
#
_symmetry.space_group_name_H-M   'P 1'
#
loop_
_entity.id
_entity.type
_entity.pdbx_description
1 polymer ?
#
loop_
_entity_poly.entity_id
_entity_poly.type
_entity_poly.pdbx_seq_one_letter_code
_entity_poly.pdbx_strand_id
1 'polypeptide(L)'
;MNLAEPIEHTTAPAPLDVLELRAWARALLLAEGEIESVPAAVDPLQAFAVASGLVAQIGADAVQQIIAQQFRERLRYEPAA
;
A
#
# COMPACT_ATOMS: atom_id res chain seq x y z
N MET A 1 -29.12 -7.19 18.17
CA MET A 1 -28.70 -7.16 17.95
C MET A 1 -28.11 -7.13 17.51
N ASN A 2 -27.93 -7.19 17.34
CA ASN A 2 -27.34 -7.16 16.82
C ASN A 2 -26.67 -7.02 16.40
N LEU A 3 -26.57 -7.14 16.39
CA LEU A 3 -25.95 -7.12 16.04
C LEU A 3 -25.37 -7.10 15.35
N ALA A 4 -25.50 -7.17 15.08
CA ALA A 4 -24.96 -7.23 14.41
C ALA A 4 -24.47 -6.73 13.88
N GLU A 5 -24.54 -6.51 13.74
CA GLU A 5 -24.10 -6.06 13.12
C GLU A 5 -23.27 -5.63 12.88
N PRO A 6 -23.02 -5.41 12.88
CA PRO A 6 -22.12 -5.09 12.57
C PRO A 6 -21.24 -5.26 12.18
N ILE A 7 -21.18 -5.64 11.98
CA ILE A 7 -20.45 -5.95 11.67
C ILE A 7 -19.94 -6.03 10.82
N GLU A 8 -20.16 -6.26 10.58
CA GLU A 8 -19.73 -6.49 9.86
C GLU A 8 -19.07 -6.06 9.19
N HIS A 9 -19.07 -5.88 8.96
CA HIS A 9 -18.53 -5.37 8.22
C HIS A 9 -17.42 -5.15 8.35
N THR A 10 -17.19 -5.13 8.70
CA THR A 10 -16.16 -4.97 9.12
C THR A 10 -15.36 -5.73 8.64
N THR A 11 -15.50 -6.10 8.18
CA THR A 11 -14.94 -7.00 7.74
C THR A 11 -13.84 -6.73 6.92
N ALA A 12 -13.81 -6.75 5.71
CA ALA A 12 -12.66 -6.57 4.90
C ALA A 12 -12.35 -5.12 4.74
N PRO A 13 -11.14 -4.70 4.99
CA PRO A 13 -10.75 -3.32 4.75
C PRO A 13 -10.85 -3.02 3.26
N ALA A 14 -11.08 -1.77 2.93
CA ALA A 14 -11.13 -1.35 1.55
C ALA A 14 -9.79 -1.58 0.89
N PRO A 15 -9.76 -1.93 -0.40
CA PRO A 15 -8.49 -2.15 -1.08
C PRO A 15 -7.55 -0.96 -1.02
N LEU A 16 -8.08 0.25 -1.03
CA LEU A 16 -7.23 1.42 -0.94
C LEU A 16 -6.48 1.45 0.39
N ASP A 17 -7.18 1.16 1.48
CA ASP A 17 -6.54 1.16 2.78
C ASP A 17 -5.50 0.06 2.88
N VAL A 18 -5.77 -1.08 2.30
CA VAL A 18 -4.81 -2.18 2.30
C VAL A 18 -3.58 -1.80 1.49
N LEU A 19 -3.77 -1.16 0.34
CA LEU A 19 -2.65 -0.74 -0.48
C LEU A 19 -1.78 0.26 0.27
N GLU A 20 -2.39 1.23 0.92
CA GLU A 20 -1.63 2.23 1.66
C GLU A 20 -0.83 1.59 2.78
N LEU A 21 -1.43 0.69 3.52
CA LEU A 21 -0.74 0.03 4.60
C LEU A 21 0.41 -0.83 4.09
N ARG A 22 0.17 -1.58 3.03
CA ARG A 22 1.21 -2.43 2.47
C ARG A 22 2.33 -1.61 1.88
N ALA A 23 2.01 -0.49 1.23
CA ALA A 23 3.04 0.36 0.67
C ALA A 23 3.90 0.96 1.78
N TRP A 24 3.26 1.37 2.87
CA TRP A 24 3.98 1.89 4.02
C TRP A 24 4.95 0.83 4.57
N ALA A 25 4.46 -0.39 4.73
CA ALA A 25 5.27 -1.46 5.29
C ALA A 25 6.43 -1.82 4.38
N ARG A 26 6.18 -1.89 3.07
CA ARG A 26 7.25 -2.24 2.14
C ARG A 26 8.27 -1.12 2.02
N ALA A 27 7.83 0.12 2.10
CA ALA A 27 8.77 1.24 2.09
C ALA A 27 9.68 1.19 3.32
N LEU A 28 9.12 0.82 4.46
CA LEU A 28 9.91 0.66 5.66
C LEU A 28 10.94 -0.47 5.50
N LEU A 29 10.52 -1.60 4.95
CA LEU A 29 11.44 -2.71 4.75
C LEU A 29 12.54 -2.36 3.78
N LEU A 30 12.22 -1.60 2.74
CA LEU A 30 13.23 -1.15 1.81
C LEU A 30 14.23 -0.22 2.50
N ALA A 31 13.72 0.70 3.31
CA ALA A 31 14.59 1.63 4.02
C ALA A 31 15.51 0.91 4.99
N GLU A 32 15.06 -0.21 5.52
CA GLU A 32 15.85 -0.97 6.47
C GLU A 32 16.74 -2.01 5.80
N GLY A 33 16.74 -2.06 4.50
CA GLY A 33 17.60 -3.01 3.79
C GLY A 33 17.06 -4.42 3.69
N GLU A 34 15.82 -4.63 4.09
CA GLU A 34 15.21 -5.95 4.02
C GLU A 34 14.72 -6.32 2.64
N ILE A 35 14.47 -5.33 1.80
CA ILE A 35 14.11 -5.53 0.41
C ILE A 35 15.20 -4.92 -0.42
N GLU A 36 15.62 -5.61 -1.46
CA GLU A 36 16.87 -5.22 -2.15
C GLU A 36 16.72 -4.08 -3.12
N SER A 37 15.54 -3.76 -3.60
CA SER A 37 15.42 -2.71 -4.60
C SER A 37 14.01 -2.14 -4.60
N VAL A 38 13.88 -0.96 -5.19
CA VAL A 38 12.56 -0.33 -5.32
C VAL A 38 11.63 -1.21 -6.15
N PRO A 39 12.02 -1.73 -7.31
CA PRO A 39 11.10 -2.60 -8.05
C PRO A 39 10.67 -3.82 -7.24
N ALA A 40 11.56 -4.41 -6.47
CA ALA A 40 11.19 -5.56 -5.65
C ALA A 40 10.16 -5.19 -4.60
N ALA A 41 10.20 -3.96 -4.12
CA ALA A 41 9.23 -3.50 -3.13
C ALA A 41 7.91 -3.12 -3.78
N VAL A 42 7.95 -2.56 -4.98
CA VAL A 42 6.77 -2.00 -5.62
C VAL A 42 5.96 -3.02 -6.41
N ASP A 43 6.63 -3.97 -7.06
CA ASP A 43 5.92 -4.92 -7.94
C ASP A 43 4.77 -5.63 -7.25
N PRO A 44 4.92 -6.15 -6.03
CA PRO A 44 3.79 -6.81 -5.39
C PRO A 44 2.64 -5.86 -5.09
N LEU A 45 2.94 -4.58 -4.89
CA LEU A 45 1.90 -3.60 -4.63
C LEU A 45 1.08 -3.34 -5.89
N GLN A 46 1.74 -3.27 -7.03
CA GLN A 46 1.03 -3.10 -8.29
C GLN A 46 0.19 -4.32 -8.61
N ALA A 47 0.72 -5.50 -8.37
CA ALA A 47 -0.03 -6.73 -8.59
C ALA A 47 -1.27 -6.77 -7.70
N PHE A 48 -1.14 -6.35 -6.44
CA PHE A 48 -2.29 -6.29 -5.55
C PHE A 48 -3.33 -5.30 -6.08
N ALA A 49 -2.89 -4.14 -6.54
CA ALA A 49 -3.81 -3.12 -7.01
C ALA A 49 -4.61 -3.59 -8.23
N VAL A 50 -3.95 -4.36 -9.11
CA VAL A 50 -4.65 -4.93 -10.25
C VAL A 50 -5.63 -6.00 -9.79
N ALA A 51 -5.16 -6.93 -8.97
CA ALA A 51 -5.98 -8.08 -8.57
C ALA A 51 -7.17 -7.67 -7.73
N SER A 52 -7.04 -6.61 -6.94
CA SER A 52 -8.13 -6.16 -6.09
C SER A 52 -9.14 -5.27 -6.82
N GLY A 53 -8.88 -4.95 -8.09
CA GLY A 53 -9.76 -4.07 -8.83
C GLY A 53 -9.50 -2.59 -8.60
N LEU A 54 -8.50 -2.26 -7.80
CA LEU A 54 -8.26 -0.86 -7.47
C LEU A 54 -7.83 -0.06 -8.68
N VAL A 55 -6.97 -0.63 -9.53
CA VAL A 55 -6.57 0.06 -10.76
C VAL A 55 -7.79 0.35 -11.63
N ALA A 56 -8.72 -0.58 -11.70
CA ALA A 56 -9.92 -0.38 -12.49
C ALA A 56 -10.80 0.71 -11.89
N GLN A 57 -10.75 0.89 -10.58
CA GLN A 57 -11.60 1.87 -9.92
C GLN A 57 -11.03 3.28 -9.96
N ILE A 58 -9.77 3.44 -9.67
CA ILE A 58 -9.19 4.78 -9.53
C ILE A 58 -8.12 5.09 -10.56
N GLY A 59 -7.72 4.11 -11.35
CA GLY A 59 -6.74 4.34 -12.41
C GLY A 59 -5.32 4.03 -11.97
N ALA A 60 -4.50 3.67 -12.95
CA ALA A 60 -3.11 3.31 -12.68
C ALA A 60 -2.32 4.48 -12.14
N ASP A 61 -2.59 5.69 -12.63
CA ASP A 61 -1.84 6.87 -12.18
C ASP A 61 -2.09 7.16 -10.71
N ALA A 62 -3.34 7.03 -10.27
CA ALA A 62 -3.66 7.27 -8.88
C ALA A 62 -2.99 6.22 -7.99
N VAL A 63 -2.97 4.97 -8.43
CA VAL A 63 -2.32 3.91 -7.68
C VAL A 63 -0.83 4.20 -7.56
N GLN A 64 -0.20 4.62 -8.66
CA GLN A 64 1.21 4.95 -8.63
C GLN A 64 1.52 6.08 -7.68
N GLN A 65 0.66 7.08 -7.61
CA GLN A 65 0.87 8.19 -6.71
C GLN A 65 0.76 7.79 -5.27
N ILE A 66 -0.17 6.90 -4.95
CA ILE A 66 -0.33 6.42 -3.59
C ILE A 66 0.92 5.66 -3.16
N ILE A 67 1.41 4.77 -4.02
CA ILE A 67 2.61 4.02 -3.71
C ILE A 67 3.80 4.96 -3.58
N ALA A 68 3.96 5.86 -4.54
CA ALA A 68 5.09 6.77 -4.54
C ALA A 68 5.10 7.67 -3.31
N GLN A 69 3.93 8.07 -2.85
CA GLN A 69 3.88 8.93 -1.69
C GLN A 69 4.41 8.22 -0.45
N GLN A 70 4.05 6.97 -0.25
CA GLN A 70 4.54 6.23 0.91
C GLN A 70 6.05 6.06 0.84
N PHE A 71 6.56 5.76 -0.35
CA PHE A 71 7.99 5.57 -0.50
C PHE A 71 8.74 6.89 -0.32
N ARG A 72 8.21 7.98 -0.85
CA ARG A 72 8.84 9.28 -0.70
C ARG A 72 8.92 9.69 0.75
N GLU A 73 7.85 9.51 1.47
CA GLU A 73 7.84 9.92 2.86
C GLU A 73 8.81 9.11 3.69
N ARG A 74 8.87 7.82 3.44
CA ARG A 74 9.73 6.96 4.22
C ARG A 74 11.19 7.16 3.90
N LEU A 75 11.51 7.23 2.61
CA LEU A 75 12.90 7.35 2.20
C LEU A 75 13.44 8.74 2.44
N ARG A 76 12.61 9.77 2.31
CA ARG A 76 13.06 11.11 2.55
C ARG A 76 13.42 11.33 4.00
N TYR A 77 12.85 10.57 4.87
CA TYR A 77 13.16 10.70 6.22
C TYR A 77 14.44 10.11 6.60
N GLU A 78 15.06 9.44 5.76
CA GLU A 78 16.30 8.91 5.96
C GLU A 78 17.21 9.95 6.25
N PRO A 79 17.82 9.97 7.27
CA PRO A 79 18.69 11.03 7.64
C PRO A 79 19.77 11.03 6.75
N ALA A 80 19.80 11.19 5.96
CA ALA A 80 20.79 11.38 5.13
C ALA A 80 21.89 11.46 5.73
N ALA A 81 21.96 11.47 6.35
CA ALA A 81 23.06 11.60 6.91
C ALA A 81 23.71 12.06 6.65
#